data_a3b34d5a94eb49d6b3f2ce2959ebbae9
#
_entry.id   a3b34d5a94eb49d6b3f2ce2959ebbae9
#
_cell.length_a   1.000
_cell.length_b   1.000
_cell.length_c   1.000
_cell.angle_alpha   90.00
_cell.angle_beta   90.00
_cell.angle_gamma   90.00
#
_symmetry.space_group_name_H-M   'P 1'
#
loop_
_entity.id
_entity.type
_entity.pdbx_description
1 polymer ?
#
loop_
_entity_poly.entity_id
_entity_poly.type
_entity_poly.pdbx_seq_one_letter_code
_entity_poly.pdbx_strand_id
1 'polypeptide(L)'
;ITGKYAVDNFNVDVVILDDGYQHWQLKRDLNILLVDAINIFGNGHMLPRGTLREPLNHLNRADVCLLTKVDQASKSACKEIRDTLAKYNDHALVVESTHKPLGFVEIGNLFSRKPNEILSVDMMKGHKVIAMSAIGNPASFEQTLNDIGAVITESLRFPDHHDYTEEEIRDVMHQAEEQGAEAIIITDKDAVKIPETLLCKKRPIPIYIISIEVTFIDETQVLFEYLKEKLPRLKG
;
A
#
# COMPACT_ATOMS: atom_id res chain seq x y z
N ILE A 1 -25.55 6.41 5.71
CA ILE A 1 -25.76 7.89 5.74
C ILE A 1 -24.75 8.55 4.79
N THR A 2 -23.46 8.28 4.91
CA THR A 2 -22.40 8.97 4.13
C THR A 2 -22.52 8.74 2.61
N GLY A 3 -22.77 7.51 2.17
CA GLY A 3 -22.93 7.22 0.73
C GLY A 3 -24.11 7.94 0.09
N LYS A 4 -25.25 8.01 0.79
CA LYS A 4 -26.40 8.80 0.30
C LYS A 4 -26.07 10.29 0.20
N TYR A 5 -25.36 10.81 1.22
CA TYR A 5 -24.92 12.21 1.20
C TYR A 5 -24.00 12.51 0.02
N ALA A 6 -23.07 11.60 -0.30
CA ALA A 6 -22.18 11.73 -1.46
C ALA A 6 -22.97 11.79 -2.78
N VAL A 7 -23.95 10.89 -2.97
CA VAL A 7 -24.81 10.87 -4.17
C VAL A 7 -25.64 12.15 -4.26
N ASP A 8 -26.28 12.57 -3.16
CA ASP A 8 -27.22 13.69 -3.16
C ASP A 8 -26.52 15.06 -3.34
N ASN A 9 -25.23 15.19 -2.92
CA ASN A 9 -24.54 16.49 -2.88
C ASN A 9 -23.40 16.64 -3.88
N PHE A 10 -22.80 15.55 -4.38
CA PHE A 10 -21.60 15.61 -5.22
C PHE A 10 -21.81 15.03 -6.62
N ASN A 11 -23.02 14.58 -6.97
CA ASN A 11 -23.34 13.99 -8.27
C ASN A 11 -22.32 12.90 -8.70
N VAL A 12 -21.98 12.03 -7.76
CA VAL A 12 -20.99 10.96 -7.99
C VAL A 12 -21.61 9.80 -8.77
N ASP A 13 -20.87 9.24 -9.71
CA ASP A 13 -21.29 8.06 -10.49
C ASP A 13 -20.97 6.75 -9.77
N VAL A 14 -19.89 6.72 -8.99
CA VAL A 14 -19.38 5.55 -8.27
C VAL A 14 -19.00 5.93 -6.84
N VAL A 15 -19.32 5.06 -5.89
CA VAL A 15 -18.88 5.16 -4.49
C VAL A 15 -17.96 3.98 -4.20
N ILE A 16 -16.73 4.28 -3.83
CA ILE A 16 -15.74 3.27 -3.42
C ILE A 16 -15.76 3.19 -1.89
N LEU A 17 -15.90 1.97 -1.36
CA LEU A 17 -15.82 1.70 0.06
C LEU A 17 -14.43 1.15 0.38
N ASP A 18 -13.65 1.89 1.16
CA ASP A 18 -12.42 1.40 1.74
C ASP A 18 -12.71 0.47 2.92
N ASP A 19 -11.98 -0.66 2.99
CA ASP A 19 -12.18 -1.75 3.98
C ASP A 19 -13.67 -2.20 4.09
N GLY A 20 -14.38 -2.18 2.95
CA GLY A 20 -15.84 -2.35 2.89
C GLY A 20 -16.32 -3.81 2.92
N TYR A 21 -15.42 -4.82 2.81
CA TYR A 21 -15.81 -6.21 2.61
C TYR A 21 -16.68 -6.79 3.72
N GLN A 22 -16.48 -6.35 4.96
CA GLN A 22 -17.21 -6.76 6.16
C GLN A 22 -18.54 -6.02 6.40
N HIS A 23 -18.85 -4.98 5.62
CA HIS A 23 -20.11 -4.26 5.73
C HIS A 23 -21.27 -4.97 5.00
N TRP A 24 -21.69 -6.11 5.52
CA TRP A 24 -22.68 -7.01 4.88
C TRP A 24 -24.07 -6.40 4.69
N GLN A 25 -24.44 -5.44 5.53
CA GLN A 25 -25.74 -4.75 5.46
C GLN A 25 -25.84 -3.79 4.26
N LEU A 26 -24.71 -3.41 3.66
CA LEU A 26 -24.68 -2.52 2.52
C LEU A 26 -24.64 -3.33 1.23
N LYS A 27 -25.69 -3.19 0.41
CA LYS A 27 -25.69 -3.78 -0.92
C LYS A 27 -24.63 -3.07 -1.77
N ARG A 28 -23.83 -3.85 -2.46
CA ARG A 28 -22.77 -3.42 -3.37
C ARG A 28 -22.98 -4.05 -4.73
N ASP A 29 -22.62 -3.33 -5.78
CA ASP A 29 -22.69 -3.82 -7.16
C ASP A 29 -21.45 -4.67 -7.49
N LEU A 30 -20.33 -4.43 -6.80
CA LEU A 30 -19.07 -5.14 -7.00
C LEU A 30 -18.29 -5.26 -5.67
N ASN A 31 -17.73 -6.45 -5.41
CA ASN A 31 -16.82 -6.70 -4.31
C ASN A 31 -15.43 -7.04 -4.87
N ILE A 32 -14.46 -6.17 -4.64
CA ILE A 32 -13.05 -6.43 -4.94
C ILE A 32 -12.35 -6.81 -3.65
N LEU A 33 -11.83 -8.02 -3.58
CA LEU A 33 -11.08 -8.51 -2.44
C LEU A 33 -9.58 -8.44 -2.75
N LEU A 34 -8.84 -7.71 -1.91
CA LEU A 34 -7.39 -7.68 -1.99
C LEU A 34 -6.80 -8.82 -1.15
N VAL A 35 -5.90 -9.60 -1.76
CA VAL A 35 -5.18 -10.70 -1.12
C VAL A 35 -3.69 -10.39 -1.17
N ASP A 36 -3.08 -10.16 -0.02
CA ASP A 36 -1.63 -9.95 0.09
C ASP A 36 -0.90 -11.26 -0.14
N ALA A 37 -0.13 -11.37 -1.23
CA ALA A 37 0.57 -12.59 -1.61
C ALA A 37 1.71 -12.98 -0.65
N ILE A 38 2.20 -12.04 0.17
CA ILE A 38 3.22 -12.30 1.17
C ILE A 38 2.63 -12.96 2.42
N ASN A 39 1.37 -12.60 2.77
CA ASN A 39 0.71 -13.08 3.98
C ASN A 39 -0.51 -13.96 3.65
N ILE A 40 -0.24 -15.17 3.16
CA ILE A 40 -1.23 -16.13 2.66
C ILE A 40 -2.24 -16.48 3.77
N PHE A 41 -3.39 -15.78 3.82
CA PHE A 41 -4.49 -16.05 4.77
C PHE A 41 -4.03 -16.28 6.23
N GLY A 42 -2.84 -15.72 6.59
CA GLY A 42 -2.23 -15.92 7.91
C GLY A 42 -2.06 -17.42 8.25
N ASN A 43 -2.44 -17.80 9.46
CA ASN A 43 -2.43 -19.19 9.90
C ASN A 43 -3.77 -19.94 9.59
N GLY A 44 -4.63 -19.39 8.75
CA GLY A 44 -5.92 -19.97 8.38
C GLY A 44 -7.00 -19.92 9.46
N HIS A 45 -6.73 -19.26 10.60
CA HIS A 45 -7.68 -19.15 11.71
C HIS A 45 -8.19 -17.72 11.86
N MET A 46 -9.43 -17.62 12.34
CA MET A 46 -10.05 -16.36 12.70
C MET A 46 -9.48 -15.79 14.01
N LEU A 47 -9.62 -14.47 14.20
CA LEU A 47 -9.37 -13.82 15.48
C LEU A 47 -10.13 -14.53 16.63
N PRO A 48 -9.55 -14.67 17.83
CA PRO A 48 -8.21 -14.21 18.24
C PRO A 48 -7.07 -15.21 17.97
N ARG A 49 -7.35 -16.41 17.46
CA ARG A 49 -6.34 -17.46 17.21
C ARG A 49 -5.46 -17.19 16.01
N GLY A 50 -5.97 -16.47 15.03
CA GLY A 50 -5.28 -16.09 13.79
C GLY A 50 -5.58 -14.66 13.40
N THR A 51 -5.28 -14.31 12.16
CA THR A 51 -5.42 -12.94 11.62
C THR A 51 -6.64 -12.75 10.75
N LEU A 52 -7.37 -13.83 10.42
CA LEU A 52 -8.55 -13.71 9.58
C LEU A 52 -9.68 -12.99 10.32
N ARG A 53 -10.26 -11.99 9.66
CA ARG A 53 -11.46 -11.28 10.14
C ARG A 53 -12.75 -12.06 9.81
N GLU A 54 -12.71 -12.90 8.76
CA GLU A 54 -13.79 -13.72 8.28
C GLU A 54 -13.29 -15.11 7.88
N PRO A 55 -14.15 -16.14 7.94
CA PRO A 55 -13.76 -17.49 7.52
C PRO A 55 -13.56 -17.56 5.99
N LEU A 56 -12.69 -18.47 5.55
CA LEU A 56 -12.30 -18.58 4.13
C LEU A 56 -13.46 -18.86 3.17
N ASN A 57 -14.54 -19.50 3.62
CA ASN A 57 -15.72 -19.70 2.78
C ASN A 57 -16.43 -18.39 2.39
N HIS A 58 -16.14 -17.27 3.07
CA HIS A 58 -16.64 -15.95 2.69
C HIS A 58 -15.90 -15.34 1.47
N LEU A 59 -14.83 -15.96 1.02
CA LEU A 59 -14.20 -15.64 -0.26
C LEU A 59 -15.19 -15.72 -1.44
N ASN A 60 -16.24 -16.54 -1.31
CA ASN A 60 -17.29 -16.69 -2.33
C ASN A 60 -18.08 -15.41 -2.64
N ARG A 61 -17.97 -14.36 -1.83
CA ARG A 61 -18.65 -13.08 -2.07
C ARG A 61 -17.87 -12.13 -2.97
N ALA A 62 -16.60 -12.45 -3.25
CA ALA A 62 -15.78 -11.61 -4.11
C ALA A 62 -16.17 -11.80 -5.58
N ASP A 63 -16.33 -10.73 -6.30
CA ASP A 63 -16.47 -10.69 -7.76
C ASP A 63 -15.10 -10.62 -8.44
N VAL A 64 -14.14 -9.96 -7.77
CA VAL A 64 -12.74 -9.86 -8.19
C VAL A 64 -11.85 -10.16 -6.99
N CYS A 65 -10.85 -11.01 -7.17
CA CYS A 65 -9.76 -11.24 -6.22
C CYS A 65 -8.48 -10.65 -6.81
N LEU A 66 -7.99 -9.58 -6.21
CA LEU A 66 -6.75 -8.92 -6.61
C LEU A 66 -5.60 -9.39 -5.72
N LEU A 67 -4.71 -10.24 -6.26
CA LEU A 67 -3.48 -10.63 -5.60
C LEU A 67 -2.47 -9.49 -5.69
N THR A 68 -2.05 -8.98 -4.54
CA THR A 68 -1.09 -7.87 -4.48
C THR A 68 0.31 -8.36 -4.09
N LYS A 69 1.35 -7.66 -4.53
CA LYS A 69 2.77 -7.94 -4.23
C LYS A 69 3.22 -9.35 -4.64
N VAL A 70 2.72 -9.85 -5.78
CA VAL A 70 3.11 -11.19 -6.26
C VAL A 70 4.59 -11.28 -6.64
N ASP A 71 5.22 -10.15 -6.94
CA ASP A 71 6.67 -9.99 -7.17
C ASP A 71 7.52 -10.29 -5.93
N GLN A 72 6.98 -10.04 -4.73
CA GLN A 72 7.65 -10.28 -3.44
C GLN A 72 7.31 -11.65 -2.84
N ALA A 73 6.37 -12.38 -3.45
CA ALA A 73 5.93 -13.68 -2.99
C ALA A 73 6.60 -14.83 -3.76
N SER A 74 6.74 -16.00 -3.13
CA SER A 74 7.20 -17.19 -3.84
C SER A 74 6.15 -17.71 -4.81
N LYS A 75 6.58 -18.37 -5.90
CA LYS A 75 5.65 -19.03 -6.85
C LYS A 75 4.74 -20.06 -6.18
N SER A 76 5.25 -20.75 -5.14
CA SER A 76 4.45 -21.69 -4.34
C SER A 76 3.36 -20.99 -3.54
N ALA A 77 3.68 -19.83 -2.96
CA ALA A 77 2.73 -18.99 -2.24
C ALA A 77 1.58 -18.52 -3.15
N CYS A 78 1.92 -17.94 -4.30
CA CYS A 78 0.91 -17.52 -5.29
C CYS A 78 0.03 -18.70 -5.75
N LYS A 79 0.63 -19.88 -5.94
CA LYS A 79 -0.13 -21.08 -6.30
C LYS A 79 -1.10 -21.51 -5.20
N GLU A 80 -0.65 -21.54 -3.93
CA GLU A 80 -1.49 -21.88 -2.78
C GLU A 80 -2.68 -20.92 -2.65
N ILE A 81 -2.47 -19.62 -2.88
CA ILE A 81 -3.55 -18.63 -2.89
C ILE A 81 -4.56 -18.96 -3.99
N ARG A 82 -4.10 -19.19 -5.23
CA ARG A 82 -5.01 -19.52 -6.35
C ARG A 82 -5.78 -20.81 -6.09
N ASP A 83 -5.13 -21.86 -5.57
CA ASP A 83 -5.77 -23.12 -5.22
C ASP A 83 -6.84 -22.93 -4.12
N THR A 84 -6.55 -22.06 -3.14
CA THR A 84 -7.50 -21.71 -2.08
C THR A 84 -8.67 -20.89 -2.63
N LEU A 85 -8.41 -19.89 -3.46
CA LEU A 85 -9.47 -19.13 -4.12
C LEU A 85 -10.37 -20.02 -4.96
N ALA A 86 -9.81 -20.86 -5.82
CA ALA A 86 -10.57 -21.81 -6.66
C ALA A 86 -11.43 -22.77 -5.86
N LYS A 87 -10.99 -23.15 -4.65
CA LYS A 87 -11.76 -24.02 -3.76
C LYS A 87 -13.01 -23.35 -3.20
N TYR A 88 -12.98 -22.06 -2.91
CA TYR A 88 -14.04 -21.35 -2.22
C TYR A 88 -14.82 -20.39 -3.12
N ASN A 89 -14.27 -20.05 -4.29
CA ASN A 89 -14.89 -19.12 -5.24
C ASN A 89 -14.50 -19.51 -6.67
N ASP A 90 -15.45 -20.04 -7.41
CA ASP A 90 -15.28 -20.53 -8.79
C ASP A 90 -15.66 -19.51 -9.87
N HIS A 91 -16.14 -18.33 -9.46
CA HIS A 91 -16.65 -17.31 -10.38
C HIS A 91 -15.88 -15.99 -10.36
N ALA A 92 -15.08 -15.73 -9.31
CA ALA A 92 -14.36 -14.47 -9.21
C ALA A 92 -13.27 -14.36 -10.29
N LEU A 93 -13.16 -13.17 -10.87
CA LEU A 93 -11.99 -12.83 -11.67
C LEU A 93 -10.78 -12.70 -10.75
N VAL A 94 -9.73 -13.48 -11.00
CA VAL A 94 -8.47 -13.40 -10.25
C VAL A 94 -7.49 -12.58 -11.08
N VAL A 95 -6.99 -11.48 -10.51
CA VAL A 95 -6.03 -10.57 -11.16
C VAL A 95 -4.80 -10.42 -10.27
N GLU A 96 -3.64 -10.31 -10.86
CA GLU A 96 -2.36 -10.15 -10.15
C GLU A 96 -1.79 -8.75 -10.31
N SER A 97 -1.17 -8.27 -9.25
CA SER A 97 -0.49 -6.97 -9.26
C SER A 97 0.80 -6.97 -8.47
N THR A 98 1.69 -6.07 -8.87
CA THR A 98 2.96 -5.78 -8.20
C THR A 98 2.94 -4.38 -7.62
N HIS A 99 3.82 -4.13 -6.67
CA HIS A 99 4.09 -2.80 -6.15
C HIS A 99 5.40 -2.29 -6.76
N LYS A 100 5.28 -1.50 -7.82
CA LYS A 100 6.44 -0.97 -8.53
C LYS A 100 6.86 0.39 -7.95
N PRO A 101 8.10 0.57 -7.48
CA PRO A 101 8.59 1.89 -7.07
C PRO A 101 8.69 2.80 -8.31
N LEU A 102 8.06 3.97 -8.24
CA LEU A 102 8.12 5.01 -9.27
C LEU A 102 9.33 5.92 -9.09
N GLY A 103 9.72 6.16 -7.84
CA GLY A 103 10.80 7.06 -7.50
C GLY A 103 10.63 7.68 -6.12
N PHE A 104 11.32 8.77 -5.89
CA PHE A 104 11.37 9.45 -4.62
C PHE A 104 10.85 10.89 -4.73
N VAL A 105 10.14 11.33 -3.72
CA VAL A 105 9.72 12.73 -3.56
C VAL A 105 10.35 13.27 -2.29
N GLU A 106 11.06 14.40 -2.36
CA GLU A 106 11.56 15.04 -1.15
C GLU A 106 10.39 15.61 -0.37
N ILE A 107 10.35 15.34 0.94
CA ILE A 107 9.18 15.64 1.78
C ILE A 107 8.82 17.13 1.79
N GLY A 108 9.79 18.04 1.63
CA GLY A 108 9.54 19.48 1.53
C GLY A 108 8.72 19.87 0.30
N ASN A 109 8.70 19.03 -0.73
CA ASN A 109 7.93 19.26 -1.95
C ASN A 109 6.47 18.81 -1.84
N LEU A 110 6.13 17.94 -0.89
CA LEU A 110 4.79 17.38 -0.74
C LEU A 110 3.70 18.44 -0.60
N PHE A 111 4.01 19.55 0.10
CA PHE A 111 3.08 20.65 0.34
C PHE A 111 3.38 21.89 -0.54
N SER A 112 4.30 21.75 -1.50
CA SER A 112 4.58 22.82 -2.44
C SER A 112 3.45 22.94 -3.48
N ARG A 113 3.14 24.16 -3.92
CA ARG A 113 2.17 24.39 -5.02
C ARG A 113 2.71 23.96 -6.40
N LYS A 114 3.96 23.47 -6.46
CA LYS A 114 4.55 22.93 -7.69
C LYS A 114 4.24 21.45 -7.78
N PRO A 115 4.10 20.89 -9.01
CA PRO A 115 4.02 19.44 -9.16
C PRO A 115 5.23 18.80 -8.48
N ASN A 116 4.98 17.74 -7.69
CA ASN A 116 6.05 17.00 -7.04
C ASN A 116 6.98 16.43 -8.12
N GLU A 117 8.24 16.83 -8.08
CA GLU A 117 9.27 16.22 -8.92
C GLU A 117 9.56 14.81 -8.36
N ILE A 118 9.28 13.80 -9.17
CA ILE A 118 9.61 12.41 -8.82
C ILE A 118 11.03 12.15 -9.30
N LEU A 119 11.93 11.96 -8.33
CA LEU A 119 13.32 11.63 -8.57
C LEU A 119 13.44 10.13 -8.90
N SER A 120 14.43 9.78 -9.73
CA SER A 120 14.64 8.40 -10.15
C SER A 120 14.85 7.44 -8.98
N VAL A 121 14.33 6.21 -9.08
CA VAL A 121 14.61 5.12 -8.13
C VAL A 121 16.11 4.86 -7.99
N ASP A 122 16.88 5.03 -9.06
CA ASP A 122 18.33 4.77 -9.06
C ASP A 122 19.13 5.73 -8.17
N MET A 123 18.54 6.87 -7.77
CA MET A 123 19.24 7.82 -6.92
C MET A 123 19.64 7.27 -5.54
N MET A 124 18.97 6.22 -5.08
CA MET A 124 19.28 5.59 -3.79
C MET A 124 20.15 4.33 -3.92
N LYS A 125 20.52 3.95 -5.13
CA LYS A 125 21.35 2.76 -5.37
C LYS A 125 22.74 2.92 -4.77
N GLY A 126 23.07 2.04 -3.80
CA GLY A 126 24.33 2.05 -3.08
C GLY A 126 24.42 3.11 -1.95
N HIS A 127 23.40 3.98 -1.82
CA HIS A 127 23.35 4.98 -0.73
C HIS A 127 22.90 4.37 0.59
N LYS A 128 23.51 4.80 1.67
CA LYS A 128 23.16 4.41 3.04
C LYS A 128 21.90 5.18 3.47
N VAL A 129 20.88 4.45 3.91
CA VAL A 129 19.60 5.06 4.30
C VAL A 129 19.08 4.48 5.61
N ILE A 130 18.32 5.28 6.35
CA ILE A 130 17.44 4.79 7.40
C ILE A 130 16.05 4.57 6.79
N ALA A 131 15.49 3.37 6.99
CA ALA A 131 14.11 3.06 6.65
C ALA A 131 13.21 3.33 7.87
N MET A 132 12.28 4.30 7.78
CA MET A 132 11.38 4.64 8.88
C MET A 132 9.93 4.43 8.43
N SER A 133 9.14 3.69 9.22
CA SER A 133 7.75 3.41 8.88
C SER A 133 6.85 3.12 10.08
N ALA A 134 5.57 3.49 9.96
CA ALA A 134 4.48 3.16 10.89
C ALA A 134 3.31 2.54 10.10
N ILE A 135 3.55 1.39 9.50
CA ILE A 135 2.62 0.66 8.63
C ILE A 135 2.50 -0.80 9.06
N GLY A 136 1.41 -1.47 8.68
CA GLY A 136 1.15 -2.87 9.05
C GLY A 136 2.13 -3.90 8.48
N ASN A 137 2.89 -3.58 7.41
CA ASN A 137 3.89 -4.48 6.83
C ASN A 137 5.20 -3.74 6.50
N PRO A 138 6.02 -3.42 7.52
CA PRO A 138 7.30 -2.73 7.31
C PRO A 138 8.32 -3.56 6.52
N ALA A 139 8.29 -4.89 6.64
CA ALA A 139 9.21 -5.77 5.92
C ALA A 139 9.07 -5.66 4.39
N SER A 140 7.85 -5.48 3.87
CA SER A 140 7.61 -5.27 2.43
C SER A 140 8.21 -3.95 1.94
N PHE A 141 8.13 -2.89 2.75
CA PHE A 141 8.74 -1.60 2.44
C PHE A 141 10.27 -1.70 2.41
N GLU A 142 10.87 -2.33 3.42
CA GLU A 142 12.32 -2.56 3.50
C GLU A 142 12.81 -3.43 2.33
N GLN A 143 12.04 -4.47 1.96
CA GLN A 143 12.36 -5.29 0.79
C GLN A 143 12.38 -4.44 -0.49
N THR A 144 11.41 -3.56 -0.68
CA THR A 144 11.39 -2.63 -1.83
C THR A 144 12.64 -1.76 -1.88
N LEU A 145 13.11 -1.24 -0.73
CA LEU A 145 14.36 -0.45 -0.66
C LEU A 145 15.59 -1.29 -1.00
N ASN A 146 15.66 -2.54 -0.53
CA ASN A 146 16.74 -3.45 -0.89
C ASN A 146 16.73 -3.78 -2.39
N ASP A 147 15.56 -4.02 -2.98
CA ASP A 147 15.40 -4.38 -4.39
C ASP A 147 15.86 -3.26 -5.34
N ILE A 148 15.69 -2.00 -4.95
CA ILE A 148 16.23 -0.85 -5.69
C ILE A 148 17.71 -0.61 -5.41
N GLY A 149 18.33 -1.39 -4.52
CA GLY A 149 19.77 -1.33 -4.22
C GLY A 149 20.18 -0.30 -3.18
N ALA A 150 19.26 0.23 -2.38
CA ALA A 150 19.59 1.05 -1.22
C ALA A 150 20.23 0.20 -0.11
N VAL A 151 21.14 0.78 0.66
CA VAL A 151 21.80 0.12 1.78
C VAL A 151 21.14 0.59 3.07
N ILE A 152 20.23 -0.22 3.61
CA ILE A 152 19.54 0.10 4.86
C ILE A 152 20.52 -0.07 6.02
N THR A 153 20.88 1.03 6.70
CA THR A 153 21.73 1.01 7.90
C THR A 153 20.92 0.70 9.14
N GLU A 154 19.66 1.15 9.18
CA GLU A 154 18.74 0.88 10.27
C GLU A 154 17.30 0.91 9.79
N SER A 155 16.46 0.04 10.41
CA SER A 155 15.01 0.00 10.19
C SER A 155 14.29 0.43 11.45
N LEU A 156 13.71 1.63 11.43
CA LEU A 156 12.93 2.18 12.53
C LEU A 156 11.44 1.90 12.29
N ARG A 157 10.92 0.95 13.04
CA ARG A 157 9.52 0.49 12.95
C ARG A 157 8.72 1.02 14.11
N PHE A 158 7.78 1.91 13.83
CA PHE A 158 6.80 2.43 14.79
C PHE A 158 5.50 1.61 14.75
N PRO A 159 4.66 1.68 15.78
CA PRO A 159 3.33 1.08 15.77
C PRO A 159 2.52 1.54 14.55
N ASP A 160 1.67 0.66 14.00
CA ASP A 160 0.81 1.04 12.87
C ASP A 160 -0.06 2.24 13.23
N HIS A 161 -0.20 3.19 12.30
CA HIS A 161 -0.89 4.47 12.50
C HIS A 161 -0.26 5.44 13.53
N HIS A 162 1.02 5.25 13.90
CA HIS A 162 1.71 6.18 14.79
C HIS A 162 1.79 7.59 14.19
N ASP A 163 1.49 8.62 15.00
CA ASP A 163 1.68 10.02 14.67
C ASP A 163 3.05 10.47 15.21
N TYR A 164 3.93 10.91 14.33
CA TYR A 164 5.30 11.27 14.69
C TYR A 164 5.36 12.61 15.42
N THR A 165 6.15 12.67 16.48
CA THR A 165 6.48 13.92 17.18
C THR A 165 7.70 14.60 16.54
N GLU A 166 7.86 15.91 16.78
CA GLU A 166 9.08 16.61 16.37
C GLU A 166 10.35 16.06 17.02
N GLU A 167 10.26 15.60 18.26
CA GLU A 167 11.37 15.04 19.01
C GLU A 167 11.83 13.73 18.38
N GLU A 168 10.90 12.78 18.12
CA GLU A 168 11.21 11.52 17.45
C GLU A 168 11.89 11.73 16.09
N ILE A 169 11.41 12.67 15.28
CA ILE A 169 12.02 12.93 13.97
C ILE A 169 13.42 13.55 14.12
N ARG A 170 13.64 14.40 15.13
CA ARG A 170 14.99 14.94 15.42
C ARG A 170 15.94 13.84 15.88
N ASP A 171 15.46 12.90 16.71
CA ASP A 171 16.26 11.77 17.16
C ASP A 171 16.65 10.86 16.00
N VAL A 172 15.70 10.61 15.07
CA VAL A 172 16.00 9.85 13.84
C VAL A 172 17.02 10.57 12.96
N MET A 173 16.94 11.90 12.83
CA MET A 173 17.94 12.66 12.09
C MET A 173 19.33 12.57 12.74
N HIS A 174 19.40 12.64 14.06
CA HIS A 174 20.65 12.51 14.80
C HIS A 174 21.26 11.10 14.63
N GLN A 175 20.43 10.05 14.74
CA GLN A 175 20.85 8.68 14.44
C GLN A 175 21.38 8.53 13.01
N ALA A 176 20.70 9.16 12.03
CA ALA A 176 21.13 9.13 10.64
C ALA A 176 22.52 9.76 10.46
N GLU A 177 22.80 10.88 11.12
CA GLU A 177 24.12 11.53 11.11
C GLU A 177 25.18 10.63 11.75
N GLU A 178 24.91 10.05 12.91
CA GLU A 178 25.85 9.16 13.61
C GLU A 178 26.22 7.92 12.82
N GLN A 179 25.24 7.36 12.09
CA GLN A 179 25.44 6.16 11.26
C GLN A 179 25.97 6.46 9.86
N GLY A 180 26.11 7.75 9.51
CA GLY A 180 26.53 8.18 8.20
C GLY A 180 25.51 7.81 7.12
N ALA A 181 24.22 7.80 7.47
CA ALA A 181 23.14 7.66 6.50
C ALA A 181 22.99 8.96 5.69
N GLU A 182 22.74 8.82 4.40
CA GLU A 182 22.65 9.92 3.46
C GLU A 182 21.21 10.41 3.29
N ALA A 183 20.23 9.59 3.70
CA ALA A 183 18.81 9.93 3.65
C ALA A 183 18.00 9.11 4.67
N ILE A 184 16.83 9.62 5.03
CA ILE A 184 15.76 8.90 5.70
C ILE A 184 14.68 8.64 4.65
N ILE A 185 14.26 7.38 4.49
CA ILE A 185 13.19 7.00 3.56
C ILE A 185 11.96 6.62 4.35
N ILE A 186 10.81 7.14 3.92
CA ILE A 186 9.49 6.89 4.52
C ILE A 186 8.47 6.49 3.45
N THR A 187 7.32 5.99 3.88
CA THR A 187 6.20 5.69 2.95
C THR A 187 5.29 6.92 2.74
N ASP A 188 4.46 6.91 1.69
CA ASP A 188 3.43 7.94 1.46
C ASP A 188 2.48 8.08 2.66
N LYS A 189 2.16 6.97 3.33
CA LYS A 189 1.29 6.96 4.52
C LYS A 189 1.92 7.63 5.73
N ASP A 190 3.23 7.55 5.85
CA ASP A 190 3.97 8.16 6.95
C ASP A 190 4.18 9.66 6.71
N ALA A 191 4.33 10.07 5.46
CA ALA A 191 4.62 11.45 5.09
C ALA A 191 3.57 12.45 5.61
N VAL A 192 2.29 12.07 5.59
CA VAL A 192 1.19 12.93 6.07
C VAL A 192 1.13 13.05 7.60
N LYS A 193 1.90 12.22 8.31
CA LYS A 193 2.00 12.22 9.78
C LYS A 193 3.23 12.95 10.31
N ILE A 194 4.11 13.40 9.42
CA ILE A 194 5.28 14.21 9.79
C ILE A 194 4.82 15.63 10.16
N PRO A 195 5.26 16.19 11.31
CA PRO A 195 4.90 17.53 11.72
C PRO A 195 5.27 18.59 10.67
N GLU A 196 4.30 19.45 10.30
CA GLU A 196 4.48 20.51 9.28
C GLU A 196 5.64 21.46 9.61
N THR A 197 5.90 21.67 10.89
CA THR A 197 7.00 22.53 11.37
C THR A 197 8.39 22.06 10.91
N LEU A 198 8.51 20.76 10.58
CA LEU A 198 9.76 20.18 10.06
C LEU A 198 9.85 20.21 8.52
N LEU A 199 8.74 20.43 7.84
CA LEU A 199 8.69 20.38 6.37
C LEU A 199 9.34 21.60 5.72
N CYS A 200 9.23 22.77 6.35
CA CYS A 200 9.73 24.04 5.84
C CYS A 200 11.18 24.37 6.28
N LYS A 201 11.81 23.56 7.12
CA LYS A 201 13.15 23.81 7.65
C LYS A 201 14.21 23.09 6.81
N LYS A 202 15.38 23.74 6.67
CA LYS A 202 16.56 23.06 6.14
C LYS A 202 16.95 21.95 7.12
N ARG A 203 17.02 20.71 6.62
CA ARG A 203 17.36 19.51 7.41
C ARG A 203 18.80 19.12 7.14
N PRO A 204 19.53 18.62 8.15
CA PRO A 204 20.87 18.07 7.96
C PRO A 204 20.83 16.83 7.05
N ILE A 205 19.84 15.95 7.27
CA ILE A 205 19.60 14.74 6.47
C ILE A 205 18.27 14.91 5.71
N PRO A 206 18.25 14.69 4.39
CA PRO A 206 17.01 14.74 3.61
C PRO A 206 16.08 13.58 3.95
N ILE A 207 14.77 13.87 3.93
CA ILE A 207 13.72 12.85 4.07
C ILE A 207 13.06 12.70 2.71
N TYR A 208 13.04 11.46 2.19
CA TYR A 208 12.39 11.13 0.94
C TYR A 208 11.22 10.17 1.17
N ILE A 209 10.18 10.39 0.42
CA ILE A 209 9.02 9.52 0.33
C ILE A 209 9.24 8.62 -0.87
N ILE A 210 9.18 7.29 -0.67
CA ILE A 210 9.13 6.37 -1.80
C ILE A 210 7.71 6.32 -2.36
N SER A 211 7.56 6.69 -3.62
CA SER A 211 6.29 6.60 -4.34
C SER A 211 6.16 5.25 -5.02
N ILE A 212 5.03 4.59 -4.82
CA ILE A 212 4.76 3.23 -5.34
C ILE A 212 3.51 3.26 -6.22
N GLU A 213 3.59 2.59 -7.35
CA GLU A 213 2.46 2.34 -8.24
C GLU A 213 2.05 0.87 -8.17
N VAL A 214 0.74 0.63 -8.14
CA VAL A 214 0.20 -0.72 -8.33
C VAL A 214 0.11 -0.99 -9.83
N THR A 215 0.87 -1.98 -10.30
CA THR A 215 0.88 -2.38 -11.71
C THR A 215 0.27 -3.77 -11.84
N PHE A 216 -0.71 -3.92 -12.72
CA PHE A 216 -1.32 -5.22 -13.00
C PHE A 216 -0.43 -6.04 -13.95
N ILE A 217 -0.40 -7.36 -13.74
CA ILE A 217 0.32 -8.30 -14.60
C ILE A 217 -0.68 -8.89 -15.60
N ASP A 218 -0.40 -8.75 -16.90
CA ASP A 218 -1.06 -9.38 -18.06
C ASP A 218 -2.60 -9.25 -18.20
N GLU A 219 -3.34 -8.93 -17.15
CA GLU A 219 -4.81 -8.99 -17.13
C GLU A 219 -5.49 -7.62 -16.98
N THR A 220 -4.76 -6.53 -17.18
CA THR A 220 -5.29 -5.16 -17.04
C THR A 220 -6.53 -4.94 -17.91
N GLN A 221 -6.47 -5.36 -19.17
CA GLN A 221 -7.57 -5.21 -20.11
C GLN A 221 -8.81 -6.02 -19.68
N VAL A 222 -8.60 -7.25 -19.22
CA VAL A 222 -9.69 -8.13 -18.74
C VAL A 222 -10.39 -7.53 -17.54
N LEU A 223 -9.62 -6.99 -16.57
CA LEU A 223 -10.18 -6.29 -15.41
C LEU A 223 -11.01 -5.08 -15.84
N PHE A 224 -10.50 -4.23 -16.72
CA PHE A 224 -11.24 -3.04 -17.17
C PHE A 224 -12.51 -3.40 -17.93
N GLU A 225 -12.48 -4.44 -18.77
CA GLU A 225 -13.69 -4.91 -19.48
C GLU A 225 -14.71 -5.45 -18.49
N TYR A 226 -14.29 -6.24 -17.51
CA TYR A 226 -15.14 -6.74 -16.43
C TYR A 226 -15.78 -5.60 -15.62
N LEU A 227 -15.01 -4.59 -15.22
CA LEU A 227 -15.51 -3.42 -14.51
C LEU A 227 -16.53 -2.65 -15.34
N LYS A 228 -16.28 -2.44 -16.63
CA LYS A 228 -17.22 -1.76 -17.54
C LYS A 228 -18.52 -2.56 -17.72
N GLU A 229 -18.46 -3.88 -17.71
CA GLU A 229 -19.65 -4.71 -17.78
C GLU A 229 -20.50 -4.59 -16.51
N LYS A 230 -19.87 -4.70 -15.34
CA LYS A 230 -20.56 -4.68 -14.03
C LYS A 230 -21.01 -3.28 -13.61
N LEU A 231 -20.30 -2.25 -14.03
CA LEU A 231 -20.55 -0.85 -13.67
C LEU A 231 -20.92 -0.05 -14.93
N PRO A 232 -22.15 -0.22 -15.46
CA PRO A 232 -22.54 0.37 -16.75
C PRO A 232 -22.47 1.90 -16.81
N ARG A 233 -22.45 2.59 -15.66
CA ARG A 233 -22.26 4.05 -15.60
C ARG A 233 -20.83 4.51 -15.90
N LEU A 234 -19.85 3.58 -15.90
CA LEU A 234 -18.48 3.87 -16.31
C LEU A 234 -18.27 3.83 -17.84
N LYS A 235 -19.34 3.65 -18.61
CA LYS A 235 -19.31 3.56 -20.08
C LYS A 235 -19.35 4.93 -20.76
N GLY A 236 -19.09 6.01 -20.03
CA GLY A 236 -19.06 7.38 -20.56
C GLY A 236 -17.74 7.76 -21.22
#